data_88103f4e12dc47fa4bff1e0282214410
#
_entry.id   88103f4e12dc47fa4bff1e0282214410
#
_cell.length_a   1.000
_cell.length_b   1.000
_cell.length_c   1.000
_cell.angle_alpha   90.00
_cell.angle_beta   90.00
_cell.angle_gamma   90.00
#
_symmetry.space_group_name_H-M   'P 1'
#
loop_
_entity.id
_entity.type
_entity.pdbx_description
1 polymer ?
#
loop_
_entity_poly.entity_id
_entity_poly.type
_entity_poly.pdbx_seq_one_letter_code
_entity_poly.pdbx_strand_id
1 'polypeptide(L)'
;MSGGGDRLAAILANKRKEAEAIEGKKAELRRQALQRDEFRGFRRNLYQPGVITVVAECKAASPTAGTIAGSYNPVSQAKLYEKGGAGAVSVLTDWEHFRGSLGDLRKVREEVKIPVLRKDFILTEAQVYESVASGADAFLLIVAALSDDELKRSEEHTSELQSRQYLVCRLLL
;
A
#
# COMPACT_ATOMS: atom_id res chain seq x y z
N MET A 1 -5.00 -23.19 -19.25
CA MET A 1 -4.84 -21.80 -18.73
C MET A 1 -4.95 -21.81 -17.20
N SER A 2 -3.94 -22.37 -16.51
CA SER A 2 -3.93 -22.59 -15.04
C SER A 2 -2.84 -21.79 -14.29
N GLY A 3 -2.28 -20.76 -14.90
CA GLY A 3 -1.09 -20.08 -14.34
C GLY A 3 -1.34 -18.91 -13.36
N GLY A 4 -2.57 -18.38 -13.25
CA GLY A 4 -2.84 -17.19 -12.42
C GLY A 4 -3.09 -17.52 -10.95
N GLY A 5 -3.87 -18.53 -10.67
CA GLY A 5 -4.22 -18.95 -9.30
C GLY A 5 -3.01 -19.50 -8.52
N ASP A 6 -2.13 -20.22 -9.20
CA ASP A 6 -0.91 -20.79 -8.60
C ASP A 6 0.07 -19.70 -8.15
N ARG A 7 0.20 -18.61 -8.93
CA ARG A 7 1.08 -17.49 -8.58
C ARG A 7 0.57 -16.70 -7.39
N LEU A 8 -0.72 -16.39 -7.36
CA LEU A 8 -1.33 -15.69 -6.23
C LEU A 8 -1.19 -16.51 -4.95
N ALA A 9 -1.43 -17.81 -5.00
CA ALA A 9 -1.29 -18.70 -3.85
C ALA A 9 0.16 -18.70 -3.30
N ALA A 10 1.17 -18.73 -4.18
CA ALA A 10 2.57 -18.66 -3.79
C ALA A 10 2.92 -17.31 -3.11
N ILE A 11 2.44 -16.20 -3.68
CA ILE A 11 2.62 -14.85 -3.10
C ILE A 11 1.99 -14.79 -1.72
N LEU A 12 0.75 -15.25 -1.58
CA LEU A 12 0.03 -15.22 -0.30
C LEU A 12 0.70 -16.10 0.76
N ALA A 13 1.23 -17.26 0.38
CA ALA A 13 1.98 -18.13 1.30
C ALA A 13 3.22 -17.43 1.86
N ASN A 14 3.95 -16.68 1.03
CA ASN A 14 5.09 -15.89 1.48
C ASN A 14 4.66 -14.73 2.38
N LYS A 15 3.62 -14.00 1.98
CA LYS A 15 3.09 -12.87 2.76
C LYS A 15 2.56 -13.28 4.14
N ARG A 16 1.98 -14.47 4.28
CA ARG A 16 1.57 -14.99 5.60
C ARG A 16 2.77 -15.13 6.53
N LYS A 17 3.91 -15.64 6.05
CA LYS A 17 5.15 -15.73 6.84
C LYS A 17 5.68 -14.34 7.25
N GLU A 18 5.66 -13.38 6.33
CA GLU A 18 6.05 -12.00 6.61
C GLU A 18 5.12 -11.37 7.68
N ALA A 19 3.82 -11.58 7.56
CA ALA A 19 2.82 -11.10 8.51
C ALA A 19 3.00 -11.72 9.91
N GLU A 20 3.27 -13.03 9.98
CA GLU A 20 3.56 -13.73 11.24
C GLU A 20 4.81 -13.14 11.92
N ALA A 21 5.85 -12.79 11.16
CA ALA A 21 7.09 -12.23 11.70
C ALA A 21 6.91 -10.85 12.37
N ILE A 22 5.87 -10.11 12.00
CA ILE A 22 5.58 -8.79 12.59
C ILE A 22 4.44 -8.83 13.63
N GLU A 23 3.72 -9.95 13.79
CA GLU A 23 2.58 -10.04 14.71
C GLU A 23 3.01 -9.74 16.17
N GLY A 24 4.18 -10.17 16.59
CA GLY A 24 4.74 -9.84 17.90
C GLY A 24 4.98 -8.35 18.14
N LYS A 25 5.02 -7.54 17.07
CA LYS A 25 5.18 -6.07 17.12
C LYS A 25 3.86 -5.31 16.98
N LYS A 26 2.73 -6.00 16.87
CA LYS A 26 1.41 -5.39 16.61
C LYS A 26 1.05 -4.27 17.58
N ALA A 27 1.26 -4.47 18.87
CA ALA A 27 0.97 -3.45 19.89
C ALA A 27 1.81 -2.18 19.69
N GLU A 28 3.09 -2.33 19.38
CA GLU A 28 4.00 -1.21 19.09
C GLU A 28 3.61 -0.50 17.78
N LEU A 29 3.33 -1.25 16.72
CA LEU A 29 2.88 -0.71 15.44
C LEU A 29 1.55 0.05 15.59
N ARG A 30 0.61 -0.49 16.38
CA ARG A 30 -0.65 0.19 16.70
C ARG A 30 -0.40 1.52 17.42
N ARG A 31 0.48 1.52 18.42
CA ARG A 31 0.84 2.75 19.15
C ARG A 31 1.41 3.81 18.20
N GLN A 32 2.35 3.44 17.32
CA GLN A 32 2.94 4.34 16.33
C GLN A 32 1.89 4.85 15.33
N ALA A 33 1.02 3.97 14.84
CA ALA A 33 -0.06 4.33 13.93
C ALA A 33 -1.03 5.35 14.55
N LEU A 34 -1.39 5.17 15.83
CA LEU A 34 -2.29 6.07 16.55
C LEU A 34 -1.66 7.42 16.91
N GLN A 35 -0.33 7.51 16.96
CA GLN A 35 0.39 8.78 17.17
C GLN A 35 0.46 9.64 15.89
N ARG A 36 0.20 9.05 14.73
CA ARG A 36 0.22 9.79 13.48
C ARG A 36 -1.04 10.65 13.36
N ASP A 37 -0.88 11.93 13.13
CA ASP A 37 -1.94 12.94 13.02
C ASP A 37 -2.01 13.59 11.63
N GLU A 38 -0.96 13.48 10.81
CA GLU A 38 -0.90 14.05 9.48
C GLU A 38 -1.23 13.01 8.39
N PHE A 39 -2.41 13.15 7.78
CA PHE A 39 -2.84 12.37 6.62
C PHE A 39 -3.17 13.26 5.43
N ARG A 40 -2.75 12.84 4.25
CA ARG A 40 -3.15 13.46 2.99
C ARG A 40 -4.42 12.78 2.51
N GLY A 41 -5.49 13.54 2.33
CA GLY A 41 -6.80 12.99 1.99
C GLY A 41 -6.83 12.29 0.64
N PHE A 42 -6.50 10.99 0.60
CA PHE A 42 -6.43 10.18 -0.63
C PHE A 42 -7.74 10.25 -1.43
N ARG A 43 -8.88 9.98 -0.80
CA ARG A 43 -10.19 10.06 -1.45
C ARG A 43 -10.49 11.47 -1.98
N ARG A 44 -10.25 12.49 -1.17
CA ARG A 44 -10.49 13.89 -1.55
C ARG A 44 -9.65 14.32 -2.76
N ASN A 45 -8.41 13.84 -2.83
CA ASN A 45 -7.50 14.15 -3.94
C ASN A 45 -7.92 13.45 -5.24
N LEU A 46 -8.51 12.26 -5.13
CA LEU A 46 -8.95 11.49 -6.30
C LEU A 46 -10.33 11.89 -6.79
N TYR A 47 -11.23 12.29 -5.86
CA TYR A 47 -12.60 12.64 -6.22
C TYR A 47 -12.71 14.13 -6.54
N GLN A 48 -12.46 14.47 -7.80
CA GLN A 48 -12.64 15.82 -8.34
C GLN A 48 -13.69 15.77 -9.46
N PRO A 49 -14.90 16.35 -9.26
CA PRO A 49 -15.95 16.31 -10.26
C PRO A 49 -15.47 16.87 -11.62
N GLY A 50 -15.70 16.13 -12.70
CA GLY A 50 -15.35 16.55 -14.06
C GLY A 50 -13.86 16.38 -14.43
N VAL A 51 -13.03 15.83 -13.55
CA VAL A 51 -11.59 15.61 -13.81
C VAL A 51 -11.25 14.12 -13.66
N ILE A 52 -10.47 13.59 -14.62
CA ILE A 52 -9.86 12.27 -14.49
C ILE A 52 -8.60 12.42 -13.67
N THR A 53 -8.57 11.81 -12.49
CA THR A 53 -7.41 11.83 -11.61
C THR A 53 -6.64 10.51 -11.70
N VAL A 54 -5.32 10.59 -11.82
CA VAL A 54 -4.44 9.44 -12.00
C VAL A 54 -3.78 9.06 -10.67
N VAL A 55 -3.80 7.75 -10.33
CA VAL A 55 -2.92 7.15 -9.33
C VAL A 55 -1.74 6.55 -10.08
N ALA A 56 -0.57 7.13 -9.94
CA ALA A 56 0.64 6.68 -10.61
C ALA A 56 1.40 5.65 -9.76
N GLU A 57 1.91 4.57 -10.37
CA GLU A 57 2.53 3.46 -9.66
C GLU A 57 4.06 3.50 -9.73
N CYS A 58 4.72 3.50 -8.56
CA CYS A 58 6.16 3.30 -8.41
C CYS A 58 6.47 1.81 -8.26
N LYS A 59 7.11 1.22 -9.27
CA LYS A 59 7.40 -0.21 -9.36
C LYS A 59 8.78 -0.47 -9.96
N ALA A 60 9.65 -1.18 -9.22
CA ALA A 60 11.00 -1.56 -9.67
C ALA A 60 11.00 -2.78 -10.58
N ALA A 61 10.18 -3.77 -10.27
CA ALA A 61 10.11 -5.05 -10.96
C ALA A 61 8.68 -5.61 -10.96
N SER A 62 8.43 -6.58 -11.81
CA SER A 62 7.21 -7.38 -11.76
C SER A 62 7.51 -8.85 -12.10
N PRO A 63 6.67 -9.81 -11.64
CA PRO A 63 6.85 -11.23 -11.93
C PRO A 63 6.85 -11.60 -13.41
N THR A 64 6.24 -10.75 -14.26
CA THR A 64 6.11 -10.97 -15.70
C THR A 64 7.16 -10.23 -16.52
N ALA A 65 7.58 -9.03 -16.11
CA ALA A 65 8.52 -8.19 -16.85
C ALA A 65 9.94 -8.20 -16.28
N GLY A 66 10.16 -8.84 -15.12
CA GLY A 66 11.44 -8.77 -14.41
C GLY A 66 11.72 -7.34 -13.91
N THR A 67 12.98 -6.95 -13.89
CA THR A 67 13.42 -5.59 -13.56
C THR A 67 13.02 -4.62 -14.68
N ILE A 68 12.27 -3.57 -14.35
CA ILE A 68 11.70 -2.63 -15.33
C ILE A 68 12.74 -1.60 -15.76
N ALA A 69 13.60 -1.15 -14.84
CA ALA A 69 14.67 -0.19 -15.14
C ALA A 69 15.93 -0.48 -14.33
N GLY A 70 17.09 -0.40 -14.98
CA GLY A 70 18.39 -0.67 -14.32
C GLY A 70 18.78 0.36 -13.26
N SER A 71 18.19 1.55 -13.27
CA SER A 71 18.43 2.63 -12.31
C SER A 71 17.12 3.16 -11.73
N TYR A 72 16.29 2.27 -11.18
CA TYR A 72 15.04 2.66 -10.56
C TYR A 72 15.29 3.44 -9.25
N ASN A 73 14.68 4.63 -9.15
CA ASN A 73 14.64 5.41 -7.92
C ASN A 73 13.18 5.83 -7.67
N PRO A 74 12.53 5.29 -6.62
CA PRO A 74 11.12 5.53 -6.35
C PRO A 74 10.81 7.00 -6.04
N VAL A 75 11.72 7.72 -5.40
CA VAL A 75 11.56 9.14 -5.08
C VAL A 75 11.56 10.00 -6.33
N SER A 76 12.56 9.81 -7.21
CA SER A 76 12.63 10.54 -8.48
C SER A 76 11.41 10.28 -9.34
N GLN A 77 10.96 9.03 -9.38
CA GLN A 77 9.77 8.62 -10.14
C GLN A 77 8.50 9.28 -9.57
N ALA A 78 8.33 9.27 -8.24
CA ALA A 78 7.18 9.86 -7.59
C ALA A 78 7.12 11.39 -7.78
N LYS A 79 8.26 12.08 -7.72
CA LYS A 79 8.35 13.52 -8.02
C LYS A 79 7.97 13.84 -9.47
N LEU A 80 8.37 13.00 -10.42
CA LEU A 80 7.95 13.16 -11.81
C LEU A 80 6.43 12.98 -11.98
N TYR A 81 5.84 11.99 -11.30
CA TYR A 81 4.39 11.77 -11.31
C TYR A 81 3.63 12.95 -10.68
N GLU A 82 4.09 13.45 -9.54
CA GLU A 82 3.49 14.63 -8.91
C GLU A 82 3.59 15.86 -9.83
N LYS A 83 4.75 16.10 -10.42
CA LYS A 83 4.95 17.20 -11.41
C LYS A 83 4.05 17.02 -12.64
N GLY A 84 3.78 15.78 -13.05
CA GLY A 84 2.88 15.44 -14.15
C GLY A 84 1.38 15.55 -13.81
N GLY A 85 1.04 15.93 -12.56
CA GLY A 85 -0.35 16.13 -12.13
C GLY A 85 -1.04 14.86 -11.61
N ALA A 86 -0.30 13.84 -11.19
CA ALA A 86 -0.88 12.70 -10.52
C ALA A 86 -1.57 13.14 -9.21
N GLY A 87 -2.78 12.64 -8.95
CA GLY A 87 -3.52 12.92 -7.72
C GLY A 87 -3.07 12.08 -6.53
N ALA A 88 -2.40 10.97 -6.78
CA ALA A 88 -1.78 10.12 -5.76
C ALA A 88 -0.67 9.25 -6.38
N VAL A 89 0.19 8.72 -5.51
CA VAL A 89 1.22 7.73 -5.89
C VAL A 89 0.95 6.44 -5.15
N SER A 90 0.98 5.29 -5.86
CA SER A 90 1.07 3.97 -5.23
C SER A 90 2.51 3.48 -5.24
N VAL A 91 2.97 2.97 -4.09
CA VAL A 91 4.33 2.45 -3.92
C VAL A 91 4.24 0.97 -3.59
N LEU A 92 4.84 0.14 -4.44
CA LEU A 92 4.98 -1.29 -4.15
C LEU A 92 5.95 -1.50 -3.00
N THR A 93 5.55 -2.32 -2.01
CA THR A 93 6.35 -2.60 -0.82
C THR A 93 6.70 -4.09 -0.67
N ASP A 94 6.25 -4.94 -1.58
CA ASP A 94 6.63 -6.34 -1.66
C ASP A 94 8.04 -6.48 -2.26
N TRP A 95 8.95 -7.08 -1.49
CA TRP A 95 10.34 -7.28 -1.92
C TRP A 95 10.50 -8.46 -2.86
N GLU A 96 9.91 -9.59 -2.51
CA GLU A 96 10.15 -10.86 -3.20
C GLU A 96 9.77 -10.80 -4.68
N HIS A 97 8.61 -10.23 -4.98
CA HIS A 97 8.03 -10.25 -6.32
C HIS A 97 8.18 -8.94 -7.09
N PHE A 98 8.29 -7.81 -6.36
CA PHE A 98 8.27 -6.47 -6.97
C PHE A 98 9.49 -5.62 -6.62
N ARG A 99 10.41 -6.11 -5.78
CA ARG A 99 11.61 -5.40 -5.33
C ARG A 99 11.33 -4.06 -4.68
N GLY A 100 10.13 -3.92 -4.08
CA GLY A 100 9.72 -2.75 -3.32
C GLY A 100 10.00 -2.89 -1.83
N SER A 101 9.90 -1.80 -1.08
CA SER A 101 10.10 -1.83 0.38
C SER A 101 9.30 -0.73 1.10
N LEU A 102 9.05 -0.94 2.40
CA LEU A 102 8.52 0.12 3.27
C LEU A 102 9.48 1.31 3.39
N GLY A 103 10.78 1.07 3.22
CA GLY A 103 11.78 2.14 3.15
C GLY A 103 11.56 3.07 1.95
N ASP A 104 11.20 2.51 0.80
CA ASP A 104 10.86 3.30 -0.39
C ASP A 104 9.59 4.11 -0.17
N LEU A 105 8.56 3.51 0.43
CA LEU A 105 7.32 4.21 0.76
C LEU A 105 7.57 5.41 1.68
N ARG A 106 8.38 5.26 2.74
CA ARG A 106 8.73 6.34 3.66
C ARG A 106 9.44 7.48 2.93
N LYS A 107 10.48 7.16 2.14
CA LYS A 107 11.23 8.14 1.35
C LYS A 107 10.34 8.89 0.37
N VAL A 108 9.45 8.18 -0.33
CA VAL A 108 8.49 8.80 -1.24
C VAL A 108 7.55 9.73 -0.46
N ARG A 109 7.01 9.27 0.69
CA ARG A 109 6.09 10.06 1.52
C ARG A 109 6.71 11.37 2.02
N GLU A 110 8.00 11.37 2.33
CA GLU A 110 8.75 12.56 2.77
C GLU A 110 8.93 13.58 1.63
N GLU A 111 9.04 13.12 0.38
CA GLU A 111 9.50 13.93 -0.74
C GLU A 111 8.39 14.44 -1.68
N VAL A 112 7.20 13.83 -1.66
CA VAL A 112 6.03 14.31 -2.41
C VAL A 112 4.98 14.89 -1.47
N LYS A 113 4.07 15.71 -1.99
CA LYS A 113 2.95 16.32 -1.24
C LYS A 113 1.62 15.61 -1.48
N ILE A 114 1.49 14.90 -2.62
CA ILE A 114 0.31 14.11 -2.94
C ILE A 114 0.20 12.86 -2.05
N PRO A 115 -0.99 12.30 -1.85
CA PRO A 115 -1.20 11.09 -1.04
C PRO A 115 -0.42 9.89 -1.55
N VAL A 116 0.06 9.06 -0.61
CA VAL A 116 0.82 7.85 -0.91
C VAL A 116 0.05 6.62 -0.47
N LEU A 117 -0.19 5.69 -1.40
CA LEU A 117 -0.83 4.40 -1.16
C LEU A 117 0.23 3.30 -1.03
N ARG A 118 0.15 2.50 0.03
CA ARG A 118 0.88 1.23 0.12
C ARG A 118 0.25 0.19 -0.80
N LYS A 119 1.00 -0.27 -1.79
CA LYS A 119 0.61 -1.35 -2.71
C LYS A 119 1.31 -2.63 -2.29
N ASP A 120 0.59 -3.48 -1.57
CA ASP A 120 1.09 -4.75 -1.03
C ASP A 120 -0.08 -5.73 -0.84
N PHE A 121 0.21 -6.97 -0.44
CA PHE A 121 -0.78 -7.97 -0.02
C PHE A 121 -0.96 -7.86 1.51
N ILE A 122 -1.91 -7.04 1.92
CA ILE A 122 -2.24 -6.81 3.32
C ILE A 122 -3.22 -7.91 3.77
N LEU A 123 -2.80 -8.75 4.72
CA LEU A 123 -3.53 -9.91 5.21
C LEU A 123 -3.89 -9.82 6.69
N THR A 124 -3.14 -9.03 7.47
CA THR A 124 -3.29 -8.96 8.92
C THR A 124 -3.40 -7.53 9.42
N GLU A 125 -3.98 -7.39 10.59
CA GLU A 125 -4.10 -6.12 11.30
C GLU A 125 -2.72 -5.50 11.62
N ALA A 126 -1.71 -6.31 11.94
CA ALA A 126 -0.35 -5.82 12.15
C ALA A 126 0.18 -5.09 10.92
N GLN A 127 -0.08 -5.60 9.70
CA GLN A 127 0.30 -4.94 8.45
C GLN A 127 -0.50 -3.65 8.19
N VAL A 128 -1.75 -3.56 8.67
CA VAL A 128 -2.54 -2.30 8.61
C VAL A 128 -1.84 -1.23 9.45
N TYR A 129 -1.52 -1.53 10.70
CA TYR A 129 -0.80 -0.58 11.55
C TYR A 129 0.60 -0.24 11.02
N GLU A 130 1.31 -1.22 10.48
CA GLU A 130 2.61 -1.01 9.84
C GLU A 130 2.51 -0.05 8.65
N SER A 131 1.44 -0.14 7.86
CA SER A 131 1.19 0.76 6.74
C SER A 131 1.07 2.20 7.22
N VAL A 132 0.25 2.42 8.25
CA VAL A 132 0.03 3.75 8.85
C VAL A 132 1.30 4.28 9.49
N ALA A 133 1.97 3.48 10.31
CA ALA A 133 3.22 3.84 10.98
C ALA A 133 4.35 4.15 9.97
N SER A 134 4.31 3.54 8.79
CA SER A 134 5.27 3.79 7.71
C SER A 134 4.93 5.00 6.84
N GLY A 135 3.84 5.71 7.12
CA GLY A 135 3.50 6.95 6.42
C GLY A 135 2.53 6.79 5.25
N ALA A 136 1.97 5.61 5.01
CA ALA A 136 0.96 5.46 3.97
C ALA A 136 -0.31 6.28 4.30
N ASP A 137 -0.89 6.95 3.33
CA ASP A 137 -2.16 7.68 3.46
C ASP A 137 -3.36 6.80 3.07
N ALA A 138 -3.07 5.68 2.39
CA ALA A 138 -4.01 4.63 2.05
C ALA A 138 -3.27 3.30 1.87
N PHE A 139 -3.98 2.19 1.90
CA PHE A 139 -3.48 0.87 1.52
C PHE A 139 -4.51 0.09 0.72
N LEU A 140 -4.05 -0.96 0.02
CA LEU A 140 -4.88 -1.80 -0.82
C LEU A 140 -5.27 -3.08 -0.07
N LEU A 141 -6.58 -3.39 -0.03
CA LEU A 141 -7.09 -4.72 0.32
C LEU A 141 -7.50 -5.46 -0.97
N ILE A 142 -6.95 -6.65 -1.14
CA ILE A 142 -7.26 -7.53 -2.27
C ILE A 142 -8.29 -8.54 -1.78
N VAL A 143 -9.55 -8.38 -2.19
CA VAL A 143 -10.68 -9.20 -1.73
C VAL A 143 -10.44 -10.68 -1.97
N ALA A 144 -9.88 -11.05 -3.12
CA ALA A 144 -9.54 -12.44 -3.43
C ALA A 144 -8.44 -13.06 -2.53
N ALA A 145 -7.74 -12.25 -1.75
CA ALA A 145 -6.67 -12.68 -0.85
C ALA A 145 -7.13 -12.84 0.61
N LEU A 146 -8.34 -12.39 0.95
CA LEU A 146 -8.89 -12.32 2.30
C LEU A 146 -10.18 -13.14 2.40
N SER A 147 -10.40 -13.76 3.55
CA SER A 147 -11.72 -14.26 3.93
C SER A 147 -12.65 -13.10 4.32
N ASP A 148 -13.95 -13.33 4.33
CA ASP A 148 -14.94 -12.32 4.72
C ASP A 148 -14.68 -11.79 6.15
N ASP A 149 -14.22 -12.65 7.07
CA ASP A 149 -13.90 -12.26 8.44
C ASP A 149 -12.60 -11.44 8.53
N GLU A 150 -11.59 -11.75 7.72
CA GLU A 150 -10.36 -10.96 7.63
C GLU A 150 -10.64 -9.60 7.02
N LEU A 151 -11.49 -9.53 6.00
CA LEU A 151 -11.90 -8.29 5.36
C LEU A 151 -12.66 -7.39 6.34
N LYS A 152 -13.66 -7.93 7.05
CA LYS A 152 -14.41 -7.18 8.07
C LYS A 152 -13.52 -6.63 9.17
N ARG A 153 -12.64 -7.46 9.74
CA ARG A 153 -11.68 -7.00 10.77
C ARG A 153 -10.77 -5.90 10.25
N SER A 154 -10.24 -6.03 9.04
CA SER A 154 -9.41 -4.98 8.43
C SER A 154 -10.17 -3.67 8.27
N GLU A 155 -11.48 -3.72 8.02
CA GLU A 155 -12.37 -2.56 7.91
C GLU A 155 -12.71 -1.94 9.27
N GLU A 156 -12.98 -2.76 10.29
CA GLU A 156 -13.23 -2.30 11.66
C GLU A 156 -12.03 -1.55 12.23
N HIS A 157 -10.83 -2.10 12.07
CA HIS A 157 -9.59 -1.44 12.49
C HIS A 157 -9.28 -0.18 11.67
N THR A 158 -9.71 -0.17 10.42
CA THR A 158 -9.62 1.04 9.60
C THR A 158 -10.59 2.10 10.07
N SER A 159 -11.78 1.74 10.60
CA SER A 159 -12.71 2.73 11.15
C SER A 159 -12.19 3.38 12.44
N GLU A 160 -11.41 2.71 13.26
CA GLU A 160 -10.63 3.36 14.34
C GLU A 160 -9.66 4.42 13.80
N LEU A 161 -9.09 4.17 12.61
CA LEU A 161 -8.18 5.08 11.92
C LEU A 161 -8.90 6.08 11.00
N GLN A 162 -10.13 5.77 10.54
CA GLN A 162 -10.94 6.60 9.63
C GLN A 162 -11.39 7.94 10.24
N SER A 163 -11.50 8.04 11.56
CA SER A 163 -11.67 9.35 12.21
C SER A 163 -10.54 10.33 11.84
N ARG A 164 -9.46 9.84 11.22
CA ARG A 164 -8.25 10.55 10.80
C ARG A 164 -8.03 10.59 9.28
N GLN A 165 -9.08 10.39 8.45
CA GLN A 165 -9.03 10.51 6.97
C GLN A 165 -8.26 9.40 6.22
N TYR A 166 -8.07 8.22 6.81
CA TYR A 166 -7.43 7.09 6.13
C TYR A 166 -8.40 6.37 5.17
N LEU A 167 -7.93 5.93 4.00
CA LEU A 167 -8.75 5.22 3.02
C LEU A 167 -8.25 3.80 2.77
N VAL A 168 -9.18 2.84 2.83
CA VAL A 168 -8.99 1.49 2.30
C VAL A 168 -9.44 1.47 0.84
N CYS A 169 -8.55 1.08 -0.06
CA CYS A 169 -8.93 0.77 -1.43
C CYS A 169 -9.17 -0.73 -1.54
N ARG A 170 -10.37 -1.13 -1.98
CA ARG A 170 -10.68 -2.53 -2.29
C ARG A 170 -10.43 -2.78 -3.76
N LEU A 171 -9.71 -3.86 -4.07
CA LEU A 171 -9.55 -4.37 -5.42
C LEU A 171 -10.29 -5.70 -5.55
N LEU A 172 -11.30 -5.73 -6.40
CA LEU A 172 -11.93 -6.95 -6.89
C LEU A 172 -11.10 -7.40 -8.10
N LEU A 173 -10.45 -8.56 -8.00
CA LEU A 173 -9.73 -9.21 -9.09
C LEU A 173 -10.60 -10.26 -9.73
#